data_99e0279094fb04cba838eb152ac011f2
#
_entry.id   99e0279094fb04cba838eb152ac011f2
#
_cell.length_a   1.000
_cell.length_b   1.000
_cell.length_c   1.000
_cell.angle_alpha   90.00
_cell.angle_beta   90.00
_cell.angle_gamma   90.00
#
_symmetry.space_group_name_H-M   'P 1'
#
loop_
_entity.id
_entity.type
_entity.pdbx_description
1 polymer ?
#
loop_
_entity_poly.entity_id
_entity_poly.type
_entity_poly.pdbx_seq_one_letter_code
_entity_poly.pdbx_strand_id
1 'polypeptide(L)'
;KTVVNQTGASAYLTSSDPKNDFVLVTVADNTFVLNKSIACEMDTTTSPAKVEQAVYSVLQGVNSTPYSITIDGTTTTFTSSNTDTKAIRDGLKSAIGSPSGITLANIGDSSFSITKSSGTLNISASDGFGDDASQVVKDKVQNFSDLPQPAINGMVVEVTGDASNNFDNYFVKYETDLWEETLKPATPTNIKNTKFPHILIRTADGNFRFTQIDGSNYTISGTQYDVPALGSRVAGDLNSAPDPSFIGKKMNDIFFHRNRLGVLADENVIMSRSGEFFEFFPETVTSALDTDPIDVASTHTKVSILQHAVSFDEELLLFSEQSQFMVTGGATLTASNISINVTTEFEADKRVKPVGSGSNVFFTFNKGNFSGVREFFVASDTDTKKADDITANVPKFVPANVFKLATST
;
A
#
# COMPACT_ATOMS: atom_id res chain seq x y z
N LYS A 1 6.68 1.56 -37.16
CA LYS A 1 6.79 2.35 -35.91
C LYS A 1 7.83 1.70 -35.00
N THR A 2 8.63 2.49 -34.34
CA THR A 2 9.73 2.05 -33.47
C THR A 2 9.29 2.09 -32.02
N VAL A 3 9.77 1.12 -31.21
CA VAL A 3 9.65 1.16 -29.74
C VAL A 3 11.02 1.54 -29.19
N VAL A 4 11.07 2.62 -28.41
CA VAL A 4 12.27 3.04 -27.67
C VAL A 4 12.12 2.56 -26.24
N ASN A 5 13.04 1.74 -25.78
CA ASN A 5 13.04 1.22 -24.42
C ASN A 5 13.80 2.17 -23.47
N GLN A 6 13.24 2.43 -22.31
CA GLN A 6 14.01 2.99 -21.21
C GLN A 6 15.12 2.00 -20.82
N THR A 7 16.27 2.51 -20.37
CA THR A 7 17.37 1.68 -19.90
C THR A 7 16.90 0.74 -18.77
N GLY A 8 17.11 -0.56 -18.94
CA GLY A 8 16.67 -1.59 -17.99
C GLY A 8 15.23 -2.09 -18.15
N ALA A 9 14.33 -1.33 -18.79
CA ALA A 9 12.92 -1.74 -18.93
C ALA A 9 12.74 -3.00 -19.80
N SER A 10 13.60 -3.20 -20.80
CA SER A 10 13.53 -4.37 -21.69
C SER A 10 13.69 -5.71 -20.98
N ALA A 11 14.33 -5.76 -19.80
CA ALA A 11 14.48 -6.98 -19.01
C ALA A 11 13.11 -7.53 -18.55
N TYR A 12 12.11 -6.64 -18.36
CA TYR A 12 10.75 -7.03 -18.02
C TYR A 12 10.04 -7.80 -19.14
N LEU A 13 10.48 -7.65 -20.39
CA LEU A 13 9.92 -8.36 -21.55
C LEU A 13 10.50 -9.78 -21.74
N THR A 14 11.41 -10.23 -20.88
CA THR A 14 11.97 -11.59 -20.97
C THR A 14 10.93 -12.60 -20.53
N SER A 15 10.62 -13.56 -21.40
CA SER A 15 9.69 -14.65 -21.13
C SER A 15 10.03 -15.87 -21.99
N SER A 16 9.80 -17.07 -21.46
CA SER A 16 9.89 -18.32 -22.20
C SER A 16 8.61 -18.67 -22.97
N ASP A 17 7.47 -18.05 -22.61
CA ASP A 17 6.17 -18.23 -23.25
C ASP A 17 5.44 -16.88 -23.45
N PRO A 18 5.97 -16.00 -24.32
CA PRO A 18 5.43 -14.63 -24.48
C PRO A 18 3.94 -14.58 -24.84
N LYS A 19 3.43 -15.61 -25.48
CA LYS A 19 2.04 -15.73 -25.89
C LYS A 19 1.07 -15.79 -24.71
N ASN A 20 1.47 -16.45 -23.63
CA ASN A 20 0.66 -16.69 -22.45
C ASN A 20 1.05 -15.80 -21.27
N ASP A 21 2.29 -15.27 -21.27
CA ASP A 21 2.82 -14.50 -20.13
C ASP A 21 2.46 -13.02 -20.17
N PHE A 22 2.11 -12.44 -21.33
CA PHE A 22 1.82 -11.02 -21.42
C PHE A 22 0.33 -10.71 -21.46
N VAL A 23 -0.06 -9.75 -20.63
CA VAL A 23 -1.39 -9.11 -20.66
C VAL A 23 -1.21 -7.63 -20.97
N LEU A 24 -2.02 -7.13 -21.89
CA LEU A 24 -1.98 -5.74 -22.33
C LEU A 24 -3.34 -5.09 -22.10
N VAL A 25 -3.33 -3.94 -21.44
CA VAL A 25 -4.53 -3.12 -21.24
C VAL A 25 -4.22 -1.69 -21.65
N THR A 26 -4.97 -1.16 -22.60
CA THR A 26 -4.78 0.21 -23.10
C THR A 26 -5.84 1.14 -22.51
N VAL A 27 -5.36 2.25 -21.96
CA VAL A 27 -6.18 3.35 -21.45
C VAL A 27 -5.61 4.65 -22.01
N ALA A 28 -6.39 5.34 -22.82
CA ALA A 28 -5.96 6.52 -23.57
C ALA A 28 -4.68 6.24 -24.39
N ASP A 29 -3.63 7.04 -24.20
CA ASP A 29 -2.34 6.89 -24.91
C ASP A 29 -1.35 5.95 -24.21
N ASN A 30 -1.74 5.33 -23.11
CA ASN A 30 -0.91 4.42 -22.32
C ASN A 30 -1.38 2.98 -22.46
N THR A 31 -0.45 2.06 -22.70
CA THR A 31 -0.73 0.62 -22.65
C THR A 31 0.06 0.00 -21.51
N PHE A 32 -0.63 -0.54 -20.53
CA PHE A 32 -0.02 -1.33 -19.45
C PHE A 32 0.40 -2.69 -19.99
N VAL A 33 1.61 -3.09 -19.65
CA VAL A 33 2.20 -4.37 -20.04
C VAL A 33 2.50 -5.15 -18.78
N LEU A 34 1.68 -6.15 -18.48
CA LEU A 34 1.90 -7.09 -17.40
C LEU A 34 2.64 -8.32 -17.92
N ASN A 35 3.74 -8.70 -17.27
CA ASN A 35 4.39 -9.99 -17.45
C ASN A 35 4.02 -10.92 -16.28
N LYS A 36 3.16 -11.90 -16.53
CA LYS A 36 2.68 -12.87 -15.54
C LYS A 36 3.75 -13.83 -15.01
N SER A 37 4.90 -13.91 -15.66
CA SER A 37 6.00 -14.78 -15.20
C SER A 37 6.82 -14.15 -14.08
N ILE A 38 6.69 -12.83 -13.84
CA ILE A 38 7.46 -12.06 -12.87
C ILE A 38 6.63 -11.87 -11.60
N ALA A 39 7.20 -12.25 -10.44
CA ALA A 39 6.62 -11.91 -9.15
C ALA A 39 6.96 -10.46 -8.78
N CYS A 40 5.98 -9.74 -8.25
CA CYS A 40 6.17 -8.38 -7.75
C CYS A 40 6.87 -8.42 -6.39
N GLU A 41 7.68 -7.41 -6.08
CA GLU A 41 8.49 -7.34 -4.86
C GLU A 41 8.47 -5.91 -4.31
N MET A 42 8.63 -5.77 -2.98
CA MET A 42 9.06 -4.49 -2.40
C MET A 42 10.52 -4.24 -2.77
N ASP A 43 10.93 -2.99 -2.86
CA ASP A 43 12.35 -2.68 -2.97
C ASP A 43 13.02 -2.62 -1.59
N THR A 44 14.28 -2.27 -1.54
CA THR A 44 15.06 -2.22 -0.29
C THR A 44 14.97 -0.87 0.42
N THR A 45 14.22 0.08 -0.13
CA THR A 45 14.03 1.41 0.47
C THR A 45 13.13 1.30 1.70
N THR A 46 13.60 1.87 2.81
CA THR A 46 12.86 1.92 4.07
C THR A 46 12.69 3.35 4.54
N SER A 47 11.70 3.59 5.40
CA SER A 47 11.66 4.80 6.21
C SER A 47 12.95 4.96 7.03
N PRO A 48 13.33 6.18 7.45
CA PRO A 48 14.53 6.40 8.26
C PRO A 48 14.61 5.46 9.46
N ALA A 49 15.82 5.02 9.79
CA ALA A 49 16.04 4.20 10.98
C ALA A 49 15.73 4.99 12.25
N LYS A 50 15.34 4.28 13.30
CA LYS A 50 15.09 4.87 14.61
C LYS A 50 16.34 5.56 15.15
N VAL A 51 16.16 6.80 15.62
CA VAL A 51 17.18 7.53 16.39
C VAL A 51 16.88 7.34 17.87
N GLU A 52 17.90 6.99 18.65
CA GLU A 52 17.78 6.83 20.11
C GLU A 52 17.79 8.20 20.78
N GLN A 53 16.57 8.74 20.96
CA GLN A 53 16.36 10.10 21.47
C GLN A 53 15.12 10.17 22.35
N ALA A 54 15.08 11.14 23.23
CA ALA A 54 13.96 11.40 24.13
C ALA A 54 13.85 12.89 24.42
N VAL A 55 12.67 13.31 24.85
CA VAL A 55 12.39 14.65 25.36
C VAL A 55 11.98 14.54 26.81
N TYR A 56 12.72 15.23 27.67
CA TYR A 56 12.34 15.48 29.07
C TYR A 56 11.66 16.84 29.16
N SER A 57 10.51 16.90 29.83
CA SER A 57 9.72 18.12 30.01
C SER A 57 9.34 18.31 31.48
N VAL A 58 9.52 19.51 31.98
CA VAL A 58 8.96 19.95 33.25
C VAL A 58 7.55 20.49 32.96
N LEU A 59 6.53 19.74 33.38
CA LEU A 59 5.13 20.10 33.15
C LEU A 59 4.62 21.13 34.15
N GLN A 60 5.09 20.99 35.40
CA GLN A 60 4.74 21.91 36.48
C GLN A 60 5.93 22.20 37.36
N GLY A 61 6.15 23.46 37.65
CA GLY A 61 7.16 23.86 38.65
C GLY A 61 6.59 23.81 40.08
N VAL A 62 7.15 22.96 40.92
CA VAL A 62 6.79 22.81 42.32
C VAL A 62 8.03 23.09 43.20
N ASN A 63 7.89 23.97 44.20
CA ASN A 63 8.98 24.33 45.06
C ASN A 63 9.36 23.20 46.03
N SER A 64 10.67 23.08 46.36
CA SER A 64 11.22 22.07 47.29
C SER A 64 10.89 20.62 46.89
N THR A 65 10.74 20.37 45.57
CA THR A 65 10.36 19.07 45.02
C THR A 65 11.57 18.47 44.26
N PRO A 66 11.90 17.20 44.46
CA PRO A 66 12.91 16.52 43.66
C PRO A 66 12.37 16.19 42.26
N TYR A 67 13.13 16.51 41.24
CA TYR A 67 12.95 16.08 39.83
C TYR A 67 14.08 15.15 39.48
N SER A 68 13.78 13.96 39.04
CA SER A 68 14.75 12.90 38.79
C SER A 68 14.65 12.36 37.37
N ILE A 69 15.77 12.02 36.80
CA ILE A 69 15.87 11.31 35.52
C ILE A 69 16.87 10.17 35.66
N THR A 70 16.52 9.02 35.15
CA THR A 70 17.43 7.87 35.07
C THR A 70 17.82 7.66 33.61
N ILE A 71 19.11 7.74 33.30
CA ILE A 71 19.68 7.52 31.98
C ILE A 71 20.64 6.33 32.06
N ASP A 72 20.36 5.25 31.32
CA ASP A 72 21.16 4.03 31.27
C ASP A 72 21.53 3.49 32.68
N GLY A 73 20.57 3.53 33.59
CA GLY A 73 20.72 3.06 34.98
C GLY A 73 21.34 4.07 35.95
N THR A 74 21.77 5.23 35.48
CA THR A 74 22.28 6.30 36.36
C THR A 74 21.17 7.30 36.66
N THR A 75 20.75 7.41 37.91
CA THR A 75 19.76 8.39 38.36
C THR A 75 20.39 9.68 38.78
N THR A 76 19.92 10.79 38.27
CA THR A 76 20.28 12.16 38.66
C THR A 76 19.06 12.87 39.18
N THR A 77 19.19 13.54 40.31
CA THR A 77 18.11 14.29 40.98
C THR A 77 18.52 15.74 41.18
N PHE A 78 17.57 16.63 40.90
CA PHE A 78 17.66 18.06 41.23
C PHE A 78 16.45 18.46 42.07
N THR A 79 16.67 19.05 43.23
CA THR A 79 15.59 19.58 44.08
C THR A 79 15.38 21.05 43.75
N SER A 80 14.14 21.39 43.35
CA SER A 80 13.76 22.74 42.97
C SER A 80 13.83 23.70 44.20
N SER A 81 14.23 24.95 43.96
CA SER A 81 14.18 26.02 44.93
C SER A 81 13.12 27.10 44.65
N ASN A 82 12.36 26.91 43.54
CA ASN A 82 11.30 27.80 43.10
C ASN A 82 10.33 27.05 42.20
N THR A 83 9.36 27.74 41.58
CA THR A 83 8.37 27.19 40.68
C THR A 83 8.64 27.52 39.19
N ASP A 84 9.81 28.06 38.87
CA ASP A 84 10.21 28.36 37.49
C ASP A 84 10.63 27.08 36.76
N THR A 85 9.83 26.65 35.80
CA THR A 85 10.07 25.41 35.01
C THR A 85 11.39 25.46 34.25
N LYS A 86 11.80 26.66 33.79
CA LYS A 86 13.09 26.85 33.10
C LYS A 86 14.28 26.65 34.05
N ALA A 87 14.19 27.22 35.26
CA ALA A 87 15.22 27.04 36.28
C ALA A 87 15.35 25.58 36.74
N ILE A 88 14.20 24.86 36.85
CA ILE A 88 14.13 23.44 37.17
C ILE A 88 14.81 22.62 36.07
N ARG A 89 14.43 22.85 34.81
CA ARG A 89 15.02 22.21 33.63
C ARG A 89 16.55 22.42 33.59
N ASP A 90 17.01 23.67 33.73
CA ASP A 90 18.42 24.00 33.67
C ASP A 90 19.21 23.38 34.84
N GLY A 91 18.62 23.37 36.04
CA GLY A 91 19.18 22.73 37.23
C GLY A 91 19.36 21.23 37.06
N LEU A 92 18.34 20.52 36.61
CA LEU A 92 18.41 19.08 36.34
C LEU A 92 19.41 18.76 35.21
N LYS A 93 19.35 19.50 34.10
CA LYS A 93 20.29 19.31 32.98
C LYS A 93 21.75 19.55 33.44
N SER A 94 22.00 20.57 34.25
CA SER A 94 23.33 20.83 34.80
C SER A 94 23.81 19.72 35.74
N ALA A 95 22.89 19.15 36.55
CA ALA A 95 23.19 18.02 37.42
C ALA A 95 23.53 16.73 36.64
N ILE A 96 22.90 16.50 35.51
CA ILE A 96 23.22 15.38 34.59
C ILE A 96 24.66 15.56 34.03
N GLY A 97 25.02 16.79 33.70
CA GLY A 97 26.34 17.08 33.13
C GLY A 97 26.47 16.61 31.67
N SER A 98 27.57 15.92 31.38
CA SER A 98 27.91 15.45 30.03
C SER A 98 28.27 13.95 30.04
N PRO A 99 27.28 13.05 30.16
CA PRO A 99 27.54 11.61 30.13
C PRO A 99 28.13 11.20 28.77
N SER A 100 29.01 10.20 28.77
CA SER A 100 29.64 9.72 27.54
C SER A 100 28.58 9.16 26.57
N GLY A 101 28.63 9.59 25.31
CA GLY A 101 27.70 9.15 24.25
C GLY A 101 26.28 9.74 24.33
N ILE A 102 26.04 10.65 25.30
CA ILE A 102 24.77 11.37 25.46
C ILE A 102 24.96 12.85 25.11
N THR A 103 24.07 13.37 24.29
CA THR A 103 23.99 14.81 23.97
C THR A 103 22.70 15.37 24.56
N LEU A 104 22.80 16.49 25.28
CA LEU A 104 21.69 17.21 25.89
C LEU A 104 21.57 18.60 25.26
N ALA A 105 20.40 18.95 24.71
CA ALA A 105 20.12 20.26 24.14
C ALA A 105 18.79 20.83 24.66
N ASN A 106 18.72 22.13 24.93
CA ASN A 106 17.48 22.77 25.36
C ASN A 106 16.52 22.84 24.19
N ILE A 107 15.22 22.54 24.44
CA ILE A 107 14.09 22.71 23.51
C ILE A 107 13.01 23.50 24.24
N GLY A 108 12.76 24.72 23.77
CA GLY A 108 11.83 25.61 24.48
C GLY A 108 12.33 25.98 25.91
N ASP A 109 11.41 26.44 26.74
CA ASP A 109 11.76 26.92 28.10
C ASP A 109 11.73 25.82 29.17
N SER A 110 10.87 24.82 29.03
CA SER A 110 10.65 23.76 30.05
C SER A 110 11.23 22.40 29.71
N SER A 111 11.82 22.22 28.52
CA SER A 111 12.22 20.91 28.02
C SER A 111 13.67 20.87 27.54
N PHE A 112 14.26 19.68 27.53
CA PHE A 112 15.53 19.39 26.85
C PHE A 112 15.48 18.03 26.16
N SER A 113 16.21 17.93 25.05
CA SER A 113 16.42 16.68 24.31
C SER A 113 17.56 15.88 24.91
N ILE A 114 17.43 14.58 24.82
CA ILE A 114 18.45 13.58 25.12
C ILE A 114 18.64 12.74 23.84
N THR A 115 19.84 12.73 23.29
CA THR A 115 20.19 11.89 22.13
C THR A 115 21.37 11.01 22.45
N LYS A 116 21.26 9.71 22.17
CA LYS A 116 22.35 8.75 22.38
C LYS A 116 22.99 8.39 21.04
N SER A 117 24.30 8.44 20.97
CA SER A 117 25.05 8.23 19.72
C SER A 117 25.13 6.77 19.27
N SER A 118 25.01 5.81 20.19
CA SER A 118 25.04 4.37 19.87
C SER A 118 24.46 3.52 21.02
N GLY A 119 23.88 2.37 20.63
CA GLY A 119 23.18 1.46 21.54
C GLY A 119 21.82 2.02 21.99
N THR A 120 21.05 1.24 22.73
CA THR A 120 19.70 1.61 23.17
C THR A 120 19.75 2.61 24.31
N LEU A 121 18.98 3.67 24.25
CA LEU A 121 18.75 4.63 25.32
C LEU A 121 17.70 4.07 26.29
N ASN A 122 18.10 3.75 27.53
CA ASN A 122 17.14 3.41 28.58
C ASN A 122 16.91 4.67 29.43
N ILE A 123 15.67 5.13 29.51
CA ILE A 123 15.36 6.40 30.16
C ILE A 123 14.02 6.34 30.89
N SER A 124 13.97 6.95 32.07
CA SER A 124 12.75 7.18 32.85
C SER A 124 12.84 8.47 33.61
N ALA A 125 11.74 9.07 33.97
CA ALA A 125 11.65 10.24 34.84
C ALA A 125 10.76 9.91 36.02
N SER A 126 11.00 10.63 37.15
CA SER A 126 10.14 10.62 38.32
C SER A 126 10.26 11.96 39.04
N ASP A 127 9.28 12.32 39.83
CA ASP A 127 9.32 13.53 40.65
C ASP A 127 8.64 13.32 42.02
N GLY A 128 8.85 14.24 42.92
CA GLY A 128 8.26 14.20 44.27
C GLY A 128 6.82 14.74 44.34
N PHE A 129 6.15 14.91 43.18
CA PHE A 129 4.79 15.39 43.09
C PHE A 129 3.85 14.35 42.41
N GLY A 130 4.02 13.08 42.75
CA GLY A 130 3.20 11.99 42.24
C GLY A 130 3.53 11.59 40.80
N ASP A 131 4.68 12.01 40.28
CA ASP A 131 5.12 11.84 38.88
C ASP A 131 4.27 12.62 37.86
N ASP A 132 3.57 13.69 38.34
CA ASP A 132 2.73 14.55 37.49
C ASP A 132 3.42 15.86 37.09
N ALA A 133 4.55 16.20 37.72
CA ALA A 133 5.26 17.47 37.48
C ALA A 133 6.31 17.42 36.38
N SER A 134 6.66 16.22 35.91
CA SER A 134 7.61 16.01 34.82
C SER A 134 7.31 14.76 34.03
N GLN A 135 7.75 14.74 32.78
CA GLN A 135 7.65 13.54 31.92
C GLN A 135 8.87 13.35 31.06
N VAL A 136 9.11 12.11 30.62
CA VAL A 136 10.03 11.81 29.55
C VAL A 136 9.34 10.99 28.48
N VAL A 137 9.37 11.48 27.25
CA VAL A 137 8.83 10.79 26.08
C VAL A 137 9.98 10.34 25.20
N LYS A 138 9.98 9.05 24.83
CA LYS A 138 10.98 8.44 23.99
C LYS A 138 10.34 7.75 22.78
N ASP A 139 9.73 6.58 22.98
CA ASP A 139 9.33 5.70 21.89
C ASP A 139 7.82 5.69 21.67
N LYS A 140 7.04 5.85 22.73
CA LYS A 140 5.58 5.74 22.69
C LYS A 140 4.91 6.57 23.76
N VAL A 141 3.67 6.97 23.47
CA VAL A 141 2.72 7.56 24.41
C VAL A 141 1.37 6.86 24.24
N GLN A 142 0.51 7.00 25.25
CA GLN A 142 -0.83 6.42 25.16
C GLN A 142 -1.76 7.28 24.31
N ASN A 143 -1.75 8.60 24.52
CA ASN A 143 -2.62 9.53 23.79
C ASN A 143 -1.79 10.56 23.04
N PHE A 144 -2.37 11.13 21.98
CA PHE A 144 -1.75 12.23 21.23
C PHE A 144 -1.46 13.45 22.10
N SER A 145 -2.31 13.71 23.10
CA SER A 145 -2.14 14.81 24.08
C SER A 145 -0.89 14.67 24.96
N ASP A 146 -0.33 13.47 25.08
CA ASP A 146 0.85 13.19 25.92
C ASP A 146 2.17 13.48 25.18
N LEU A 147 2.09 13.85 23.91
CA LEU A 147 3.25 14.22 23.11
C LEU A 147 3.87 15.53 23.57
N PRO A 148 5.22 15.61 23.67
CA PRO A 148 5.88 16.82 24.08
C PRO A 148 5.74 17.94 23.03
N GLN A 149 5.58 19.17 23.53
CA GLN A 149 5.54 20.37 22.69
C GLN A 149 6.36 21.46 23.40
N PRO A 150 7.53 21.84 22.84
CA PRO A 150 8.17 21.37 21.60
C PRO A 150 8.89 20.02 21.72
N ALA A 151 9.25 19.44 20.55
CA ALA A 151 10.02 18.21 20.46
C ALA A 151 11.24 18.33 19.51
N ILE A 152 11.89 17.24 19.18
CA ILE A 152 13.04 17.18 18.28
C ILE A 152 12.55 17.00 16.84
N ASN A 153 12.94 17.86 15.91
CA ASN A 153 12.64 17.65 14.49
C ASN A 153 13.10 16.26 14.02
N GLY A 154 12.18 15.53 13.37
CA GLY A 154 12.41 14.16 12.94
C GLY A 154 12.18 13.09 14.02
N MET A 155 11.81 13.46 15.25
CA MET A 155 11.45 12.51 16.29
C MET A 155 10.17 11.77 15.93
N VAL A 156 10.23 10.43 15.95
CA VAL A 156 9.08 9.56 15.70
C VAL A 156 8.63 8.91 16.99
N VAL A 157 7.35 9.00 17.30
CA VAL A 157 6.70 8.42 18.48
C VAL A 157 5.49 7.61 18.07
N GLU A 158 5.29 6.45 18.70
CA GLU A 158 4.10 5.63 18.57
C GLU A 158 3.01 6.13 19.52
N VAL A 159 1.82 6.38 19.01
CA VAL A 159 0.62 6.62 19.81
C VAL A 159 -0.16 5.31 19.88
N THR A 160 -0.27 4.73 21.09
CA THR A 160 -0.77 3.36 21.26
C THR A 160 -2.27 3.27 21.50
N GLY A 161 -2.97 4.39 21.73
CA GLY A 161 -4.41 4.38 21.98
C GLY A 161 -4.79 3.45 23.12
N ASP A 162 -5.80 2.60 22.90
CA ASP A 162 -6.22 1.57 23.86
C ASP A 162 -5.23 0.39 23.84
N ALA A 163 -4.64 0.09 25.00
CA ALA A 163 -3.66 -0.99 25.17
C ALA A 163 -4.23 -2.40 24.82
N SER A 164 -5.54 -2.56 24.72
CA SER A 164 -6.21 -3.80 24.31
C SER A 164 -6.34 -3.97 22.80
N ASN A 165 -6.05 -2.92 21.99
CA ASN A 165 -6.24 -2.91 20.54
C ASN A 165 -5.03 -2.37 19.80
N ASN A 166 -4.12 -3.24 19.38
CA ASN A 166 -2.92 -2.86 18.62
C ASN A 166 -3.21 -2.36 17.19
N PHE A 167 -4.45 -2.43 16.71
CA PHE A 167 -4.83 -1.92 15.40
C PHE A 167 -5.06 -0.39 15.40
N ASP A 168 -5.18 0.22 16.59
CA ASP A 168 -5.35 1.66 16.74
C ASP A 168 -4.01 2.39 16.88
N ASN A 169 -2.89 1.66 16.83
CA ASN A 169 -1.57 2.24 16.95
C ASN A 169 -1.17 2.94 15.65
N TYR A 170 -0.67 4.15 15.77
CA TYR A 170 -0.11 4.91 14.65
C TYR A 170 1.16 5.63 15.06
N PHE A 171 1.93 6.09 14.09
CA PHE A 171 3.20 6.76 14.31
C PHE A 171 3.08 8.22 13.91
N VAL A 172 3.69 9.09 14.71
CA VAL A 172 3.76 10.51 14.43
C VAL A 172 5.21 10.99 14.47
N LYS A 173 5.54 11.92 13.58
CA LYS A 173 6.83 12.59 13.47
C LYS A 173 6.66 14.06 13.79
N TYR A 174 7.56 14.60 14.62
CA TYR A 174 7.62 16.02 14.88
C TYR A 174 8.39 16.73 13.77
N GLU A 175 7.74 17.67 13.12
CA GLU A 175 8.37 18.46 12.05
C GLU A 175 7.72 19.84 11.99
N THR A 176 8.55 20.88 11.92
CA THR A 176 8.07 22.28 11.80
C THR A 176 7.02 22.65 12.85
N ASP A 177 7.30 22.33 14.12
CA ASP A 177 6.45 22.59 15.30
C ASP A 177 5.10 21.85 15.33
N LEU A 178 4.92 20.83 14.49
CA LEU A 178 3.73 19.98 14.43
C LEU A 178 4.08 18.50 14.55
N TRP A 179 3.15 17.73 15.10
CA TRP A 179 3.16 16.27 15.04
C TRP A 179 2.29 15.82 13.87
N GLU A 180 2.89 15.14 12.89
CA GLU A 180 2.22 14.65 11.69
C GLU A 180 2.32 13.13 11.62
N GLU A 181 1.27 12.48 11.10
CA GLU A 181 1.27 11.03 10.88
C GLU A 181 2.43 10.61 9.98
N THR A 182 3.03 9.47 10.28
CA THR A 182 4.21 8.98 9.56
C THR A 182 4.31 7.45 9.62
N LEU A 183 5.37 6.93 9.02
CA LEU A 183 5.74 5.52 9.10
C LEU A 183 6.52 5.19 10.36
N LYS A 184 6.31 3.98 10.85
CA LYS A 184 7.25 3.34 11.77
C LYS A 184 8.66 3.35 11.18
N PRO A 185 9.69 3.64 11.99
CA PRO A 185 11.08 3.57 11.54
C PRO A 185 11.46 2.22 10.93
N ALA A 186 12.29 2.24 9.89
CA ALA A 186 12.80 1.09 9.15
C ALA A 186 11.71 0.20 8.49
N THR A 187 10.56 0.77 8.15
CA THR A 187 9.49 0.09 7.40
C THR A 187 9.74 0.19 5.89
N PRO A 188 9.63 -0.91 5.11
CA PRO A 188 9.70 -0.85 3.64
C PRO A 188 8.66 0.10 3.06
N THR A 189 9.07 0.96 2.12
CA THR A 189 8.21 2.03 1.60
C THR A 189 7.74 1.79 0.18
N ASN A 190 8.58 1.28 -0.71
CA ASN A 190 8.35 1.33 -2.14
C ASN A 190 8.16 -0.05 -2.76
N ILE A 191 7.23 -0.14 -3.71
CA ILE A 191 7.13 -1.28 -4.62
C ILE A 191 8.26 -1.15 -5.65
N LYS A 192 8.91 -2.27 -5.99
CA LYS A 192 10.04 -2.31 -6.92
C LYS A 192 9.58 -2.10 -8.36
N ASN A 193 9.84 -0.93 -8.93
CA ASN A 193 9.40 -0.53 -10.27
C ASN A 193 9.77 -1.56 -11.36
N THR A 194 10.94 -2.20 -11.25
CA THR A 194 11.41 -3.20 -12.22
C THR A 194 10.61 -4.52 -12.19
N LYS A 195 9.77 -4.72 -11.19
CA LYS A 195 8.96 -5.93 -10.97
C LYS A 195 7.46 -5.69 -11.07
N PHE A 196 7.05 -4.43 -11.21
CA PHE A 196 5.67 -4.02 -11.42
C PHE A 196 5.37 -3.90 -12.93
N PRO A 197 4.10 -3.99 -13.40
CA PRO A 197 3.75 -3.77 -14.79
C PRO A 197 4.35 -2.48 -15.36
N HIS A 198 4.86 -2.55 -16.57
CA HIS A 198 5.44 -1.41 -17.28
C HIS A 198 4.41 -0.74 -18.18
N ILE A 199 4.70 0.42 -18.69
CA ILE A 199 3.82 1.14 -19.63
C ILE A 199 4.51 1.36 -20.98
N LEU A 200 3.70 1.27 -22.01
CA LEU A 200 4.03 1.66 -23.37
C LEU A 200 3.26 2.94 -23.69
N ILE A 201 3.96 4.03 -23.89
CA ILE A 201 3.41 5.36 -24.13
C ILE A 201 3.56 5.71 -25.61
N ARG A 202 2.50 6.20 -26.24
CA ARG A 202 2.56 6.74 -27.59
C ARG A 202 3.19 8.14 -27.55
N THR A 203 4.18 8.37 -28.41
CA THR A 203 4.95 9.63 -28.41
C THR A 203 4.61 10.52 -29.61
N ALA A 204 4.87 11.82 -29.49
CA ALA A 204 4.51 12.84 -30.50
C ALA A 204 5.15 12.60 -31.87
N ASP A 205 6.27 11.89 -31.94
CA ASP A 205 6.94 11.47 -33.18
C ASP A 205 6.25 10.27 -33.87
N GLY A 206 5.12 9.81 -33.30
CA GLY A 206 4.33 8.68 -33.80
C GLY A 206 4.91 7.30 -33.49
N ASN A 207 5.94 7.22 -32.67
CA ASN A 207 6.54 6.01 -32.15
C ASN A 207 5.99 5.65 -30.76
N PHE A 208 6.66 4.75 -30.06
CA PHE A 208 6.30 4.31 -28.72
C PHE A 208 7.53 4.29 -27.81
N ARG A 209 7.32 4.59 -26.53
CA ARG A 209 8.32 4.40 -25.49
C ARG A 209 7.84 3.37 -24.47
N PHE A 210 8.65 2.35 -24.24
CA PHE A 210 8.43 1.37 -23.20
C PHE A 210 9.23 1.73 -21.95
N THR A 211 8.57 1.91 -20.81
CA THR A 211 9.16 2.46 -19.59
C THR A 211 8.60 1.84 -18.32
N GLN A 212 9.38 1.90 -17.25
CA GLN A 212 8.93 1.62 -15.90
C GLN A 212 8.01 2.74 -15.40
N ILE A 213 7.23 2.47 -14.36
CA ILE A 213 6.41 3.47 -13.65
C ILE A 213 7.25 4.00 -12.49
N ASP A 214 8.18 4.92 -12.78
CA ASP A 214 9.25 5.33 -11.85
C ASP A 214 9.37 6.85 -11.63
N GLY A 215 8.39 7.62 -12.13
CA GLY A 215 8.40 9.09 -11.99
C GLY A 215 9.41 9.80 -12.88
N SER A 216 10.08 9.10 -13.81
CA SER A 216 11.01 9.73 -14.73
C SER A 216 10.27 10.63 -15.72
N ASN A 217 10.97 11.64 -16.23
CA ASN A 217 10.48 12.46 -17.34
C ASN A 217 11.45 12.43 -18.51
N TYR A 218 10.94 12.67 -19.70
CA TYR A 218 11.73 12.73 -20.92
C TYR A 218 11.05 13.60 -21.96
N THR A 219 11.85 14.16 -22.87
CA THR A 219 11.35 15.02 -23.96
C THR A 219 11.58 14.35 -25.31
N ILE A 220 10.51 14.24 -26.12
CA ILE A 220 10.57 13.74 -27.50
C ILE A 220 9.92 14.76 -28.42
N SER A 221 10.64 15.18 -29.44
CA SER A 221 10.15 16.16 -30.42
C SER A 221 9.58 17.44 -29.80
N GLY A 222 10.19 17.90 -28.69
CA GLY A 222 9.76 19.10 -27.97
C GLY A 222 8.57 18.90 -27.01
N THR A 223 8.00 17.71 -26.95
CA THR A 223 6.94 17.37 -25.99
C THR A 223 7.54 16.66 -24.80
N GLN A 224 7.27 17.17 -23.59
CA GLN A 224 7.63 16.51 -22.34
C GLN A 224 6.61 15.44 -22.00
N TYR A 225 7.10 14.31 -21.53
CA TYR A 225 6.35 13.18 -21.01
C TYR A 225 6.75 12.95 -19.56
N ASP A 226 5.79 13.05 -18.67
CA ASP A 226 5.97 12.74 -17.24
C ASP A 226 5.44 11.34 -17.01
N VAL A 227 6.35 10.40 -16.74
CA VAL A 227 5.98 9.04 -16.38
C VAL A 227 5.46 9.05 -14.96
N PRO A 228 4.29 8.45 -14.68
CA PRO A 228 3.81 8.35 -13.30
C PRO A 228 4.79 7.56 -12.43
N ALA A 229 4.82 7.87 -11.13
CA ALA A 229 5.53 7.09 -10.13
C ALA A 229 4.59 6.11 -9.45
N LEU A 230 5.09 4.95 -9.04
CA LEU A 230 4.38 4.12 -8.06
C LEU A 230 4.38 4.84 -6.72
N GLY A 231 3.25 4.84 -6.05
CA GLY A 231 3.11 5.37 -4.73
C GLY A 231 3.91 4.58 -3.69
N SER A 232 4.26 5.27 -2.63
CA SER A 232 4.97 4.69 -1.50
C SER A 232 4.07 4.61 -0.27
N ARG A 233 4.36 3.66 0.63
CA ARG A 233 3.74 3.66 1.95
C ARG A 233 4.17 4.91 2.69
N VAL A 234 3.23 5.67 3.25
CA VAL A 234 3.46 6.97 3.90
C VAL A 234 3.07 7.00 5.37
N ALA A 235 2.24 6.08 5.82
CA ALA A 235 1.72 6.03 7.18
C ALA A 235 1.70 4.60 7.74
N GLY A 236 1.73 4.47 9.08
CA GLY A 236 1.56 3.20 9.79
C GLY A 236 2.77 2.28 9.78
N ASP A 237 2.50 0.99 9.83
CA ASP A 237 3.50 -0.09 9.78
C ASP A 237 2.96 -1.28 8.96
N LEU A 238 3.64 -2.45 9.02
CA LEU A 238 3.23 -3.64 8.28
C LEU A 238 1.90 -4.27 8.75
N ASN A 239 1.37 -3.86 9.92
CA ASN A 239 0.09 -4.33 10.43
C ASN A 239 -1.05 -3.39 10.00
N SER A 240 -0.86 -2.08 10.17
CA SER A 240 -1.88 -1.07 9.88
C SER A 240 -1.93 -0.66 8.40
N ALA A 241 -0.80 -0.74 7.70
CA ALA A 241 -0.68 -0.55 6.25
C ALA A 241 0.13 -1.71 5.65
N PRO A 242 -0.42 -2.92 5.51
CA PRO A 242 0.29 -4.10 5.04
C PRO A 242 0.80 -3.95 3.60
N ASP A 243 1.69 -4.85 3.19
CA ASP A 243 2.05 -4.98 1.79
C ASP A 243 0.83 -5.41 0.98
N PRO A 244 0.59 -4.83 -0.22
CA PRO A 244 -0.45 -5.33 -1.12
C PRO A 244 -0.28 -6.82 -1.41
N SER A 245 -1.38 -7.57 -1.46
CA SER A 245 -1.35 -9.04 -1.59
C SER A 245 -0.67 -9.56 -2.86
N PHE A 246 -0.37 -8.73 -3.85
CA PHE A 246 0.44 -9.10 -5.00
C PHE A 246 1.95 -9.13 -4.70
N ILE A 247 2.42 -8.60 -3.56
CA ILE A 247 3.84 -8.67 -3.19
C ILE A 247 4.24 -10.11 -2.89
N GLY A 248 5.36 -10.54 -3.47
CA GLY A 248 5.81 -11.93 -3.44
C GLY A 248 5.10 -12.88 -4.41
N LYS A 249 4.10 -12.38 -5.17
CA LYS A 249 3.26 -13.18 -6.05
C LYS A 249 3.34 -12.73 -7.51
N LYS A 250 2.91 -13.61 -8.40
CA LYS A 250 2.68 -13.31 -9.81
C LYS A 250 1.28 -12.74 -9.98
N MET A 251 1.17 -11.68 -10.78
CA MET A 251 -0.12 -11.12 -11.16
C MET A 251 -0.67 -11.85 -12.38
N ASN A 252 -1.95 -12.21 -12.37
CA ASN A 252 -2.61 -12.95 -13.45
C ASN A 252 -3.29 -12.05 -14.48
N ASP A 253 -3.82 -10.91 -14.04
CA ASP A 253 -4.48 -9.93 -14.91
C ASP A 253 -4.30 -8.52 -14.37
N ILE A 254 -4.48 -7.54 -15.25
CA ILE A 254 -4.53 -6.11 -14.96
C ILE A 254 -5.78 -5.52 -15.63
N PHE A 255 -6.50 -4.66 -14.93
CA PHE A 255 -7.77 -4.10 -15.41
C PHE A 255 -8.03 -2.71 -14.84
N PHE A 256 -9.02 -2.01 -15.39
CA PHE A 256 -9.57 -0.77 -14.82
C PHE A 256 -11.03 -0.97 -14.47
N HIS A 257 -11.42 -0.55 -13.29
CA HIS A 257 -12.79 -0.60 -12.85
C HIS A 257 -13.09 0.53 -11.86
N ARG A 258 -14.20 1.24 -12.07
CA ARG A 258 -14.67 2.32 -11.17
C ARG A 258 -13.55 3.28 -10.70
N ASN A 259 -12.83 3.84 -11.67
CA ASN A 259 -11.75 4.80 -11.44
C ASN A 259 -10.58 4.26 -10.60
N ARG A 260 -10.30 2.96 -10.66
CA ARG A 260 -9.19 2.28 -10.00
C ARG A 260 -8.43 1.39 -10.98
N LEU A 261 -7.11 1.34 -10.86
CA LEU A 261 -6.29 0.32 -11.49
C LEU A 261 -6.34 -0.94 -10.62
N GLY A 262 -6.74 -2.06 -11.19
CA GLY A 262 -6.82 -3.33 -10.50
C GLY A 262 -5.87 -4.39 -11.04
N VAL A 263 -5.47 -5.30 -10.17
CA VAL A 263 -4.70 -6.50 -10.52
C VAL A 263 -5.28 -7.72 -9.81
N LEU A 264 -5.10 -8.88 -10.41
CA LEU A 264 -5.44 -10.17 -9.81
C LEU A 264 -4.16 -10.89 -9.41
N ALA A 265 -4.09 -11.38 -8.17
CA ALA A 265 -2.99 -12.21 -7.68
C ALA A 265 -3.53 -13.32 -6.78
N ASP A 266 -3.31 -14.59 -7.17
CA ASP A 266 -3.93 -15.76 -6.56
C ASP A 266 -5.46 -15.62 -6.44
N GLU A 267 -6.01 -15.56 -5.23
CA GLU A 267 -7.44 -15.39 -4.95
C GLU A 267 -7.83 -13.93 -4.68
N ASN A 268 -6.85 -13.01 -4.73
CA ASN A 268 -7.05 -11.62 -4.36
C ASN A 268 -7.37 -10.73 -5.57
N VAL A 269 -8.27 -9.79 -5.31
CA VAL A 269 -8.53 -8.60 -6.13
C VAL A 269 -7.92 -7.41 -5.41
N ILE A 270 -6.91 -6.81 -6.02
CA ILE A 270 -6.21 -5.66 -5.45
C ILE A 270 -6.46 -4.47 -6.38
N MET A 271 -6.97 -3.35 -5.82
CA MET A 271 -7.22 -2.13 -6.58
C MET A 271 -6.54 -0.94 -5.91
N SER A 272 -6.02 -0.04 -6.73
CA SER A 272 -5.41 1.22 -6.29
C SER A 272 -6.41 2.13 -5.55
N ARG A 273 -5.92 3.19 -4.95
CA ARG A 273 -6.76 4.29 -4.47
C ARG A 273 -7.64 4.84 -5.60
N SER A 274 -8.83 5.31 -5.25
CA SER A 274 -9.79 5.86 -6.22
C SER A 274 -9.24 7.16 -6.84
N GLY A 275 -9.12 7.17 -8.16
CA GLY A 275 -8.54 8.30 -8.91
C GLY A 275 -7.02 8.35 -8.94
N GLU A 276 -6.34 7.53 -8.15
CA GLU A 276 -4.88 7.50 -8.04
C GLU A 276 -4.37 6.10 -8.40
N PHE A 277 -4.18 5.87 -9.68
CA PHE A 277 -3.98 4.54 -10.27
C PHE A 277 -2.69 3.83 -9.86
N PHE A 278 -1.75 4.53 -9.26
CA PHE A 278 -0.44 3.99 -8.88
C PHE A 278 -0.23 3.93 -7.36
N GLU A 279 -1.26 4.31 -6.58
CA GLU A 279 -1.25 4.31 -5.12
C GLU A 279 -1.93 3.04 -4.59
N PHE A 280 -1.14 2.14 -4.00
CA PHE A 280 -1.60 0.86 -3.43
C PHE A 280 -1.47 0.78 -1.91
N PHE A 281 -1.13 1.89 -1.27
CA PHE A 281 -1.12 2.04 0.19
C PHE A 281 -2.14 3.07 0.64
N PRO A 282 -2.69 2.94 1.87
CA PRO A 282 -3.58 3.96 2.42
C PRO A 282 -2.82 5.28 2.65
N GLU A 283 -3.54 6.39 2.60
CA GLU A 283 -2.98 7.71 2.88
C GLU A 283 -2.79 7.95 4.38
N THR A 284 -3.68 7.41 5.19
CA THR A 284 -3.67 7.46 6.65
C THR A 284 -4.10 6.11 7.22
N VAL A 285 -3.62 5.78 8.42
CA VAL A 285 -4.09 4.61 9.16
C VAL A 285 -4.95 4.98 10.36
N THR A 286 -5.15 6.27 10.63
CA THR A 286 -5.99 6.76 11.73
C THR A 286 -7.47 6.73 11.42
N SER A 287 -7.85 6.61 10.15
CA SER A 287 -9.24 6.48 9.71
C SER A 287 -9.32 5.77 8.36
N ALA A 288 -10.36 4.96 8.15
CA ALA A 288 -10.65 4.38 6.84
C ALA A 288 -11.27 5.42 5.92
N LEU A 289 -10.71 5.57 4.71
CA LEU A 289 -11.19 6.48 3.68
C LEU A 289 -11.90 5.70 2.56
N ASP A 290 -12.94 6.30 1.98
CA ASP A 290 -13.62 5.72 0.80
C ASP A 290 -12.70 5.61 -0.42
N THR A 291 -11.64 6.38 -0.44
CA THR A 291 -10.61 6.37 -1.48
C THR A 291 -9.55 5.30 -1.28
N ASP A 292 -9.44 4.68 -0.12
CA ASP A 292 -8.38 3.72 0.21
C ASP A 292 -8.27 2.59 -0.82
N PRO A 293 -7.07 1.99 -0.97
CA PRO A 293 -6.87 0.80 -1.77
C PRO A 293 -7.79 -0.33 -1.30
N ILE A 294 -8.15 -1.19 -2.25
CA ILE A 294 -8.95 -2.38 -1.98
C ILE A 294 -8.05 -3.60 -2.14
N ASP A 295 -8.03 -4.49 -1.16
CA ASP A 295 -7.32 -5.76 -1.21
C ASP A 295 -8.16 -6.83 -0.52
N VAL A 296 -8.90 -7.61 -1.31
CA VAL A 296 -9.84 -8.60 -0.80
C VAL A 296 -9.66 -9.93 -1.53
N ALA A 297 -9.76 -11.02 -0.78
CA ALA A 297 -9.74 -12.37 -1.30
C ALA A 297 -11.16 -12.86 -1.63
N SER A 298 -11.27 -13.67 -2.68
CA SER A 298 -12.49 -14.43 -2.93
C SER A 298 -12.68 -15.50 -1.85
N THR A 299 -13.85 -15.56 -1.25
CA THR A 299 -14.19 -16.60 -0.27
C THR A 299 -15.02 -17.69 -0.95
N HIS A 300 -14.40 -18.84 -1.21
CA HIS A 300 -15.08 -20.00 -1.79
C HIS A 300 -14.62 -21.30 -1.12
N THR A 301 -15.44 -22.33 -1.18
CA THR A 301 -15.10 -23.66 -0.62
C THR A 301 -14.03 -24.40 -1.43
N LYS A 302 -13.75 -23.96 -2.65
CA LYS A 302 -12.70 -24.46 -3.53
C LYS A 302 -11.64 -23.38 -3.72
N VAL A 303 -10.38 -23.75 -3.84
CA VAL A 303 -9.29 -22.84 -4.22
C VAL A 303 -9.63 -22.23 -5.58
N SER A 304 -9.72 -20.90 -5.64
CA SER A 304 -10.19 -20.18 -6.81
C SER A 304 -9.17 -19.12 -7.25
N ILE A 305 -8.08 -19.58 -7.85
CA ILE A 305 -7.08 -18.67 -8.44
C ILE A 305 -7.74 -17.86 -9.55
N LEU A 306 -7.84 -16.54 -9.35
CA LEU A 306 -8.43 -15.61 -10.28
C LEU A 306 -7.49 -15.39 -11.47
N GLN A 307 -8.00 -15.60 -12.67
CA GLN A 307 -7.22 -15.54 -13.91
C GLN A 307 -7.51 -14.29 -14.73
N HIS A 308 -8.78 -13.89 -14.82
CA HIS A 308 -9.20 -12.79 -15.67
C HIS A 308 -10.29 -11.95 -15.01
N ALA A 309 -10.25 -10.64 -15.29
CA ALA A 309 -11.28 -9.69 -14.93
C ALA A 309 -11.86 -9.04 -16.19
N VAL A 310 -13.19 -8.95 -16.26
CA VAL A 310 -13.93 -8.37 -17.39
C VAL A 310 -15.05 -7.50 -16.86
N SER A 311 -15.20 -6.28 -17.37
CA SER A 311 -16.36 -5.44 -17.06
C SER A 311 -17.62 -6.04 -17.64
N PHE A 312 -18.67 -6.09 -16.84
CA PHE A 312 -19.97 -6.65 -17.20
C PHE A 312 -21.07 -5.87 -16.46
N ASP A 313 -21.96 -5.24 -17.19
CA ASP A 313 -23.14 -4.54 -16.66
C ASP A 313 -22.82 -3.64 -15.45
N GLU A 314 -21.86 -2.73 -15.62
CA GLU A 314 -21.31 -1.82 -14.59
C GLU A 314 -20.60 -2.51 -13.41
N GLU A 315 -20.57 -3.83 -13.34
CA GLU A 315 -19.88 -4.64 -12.36
C GLU A 315 -18.60 -5.27 -12.94
N LEU A 316 -17.83 -5.96 -12.11
CA LEU A 316 -16.62 -6.67 -12.52
C LEU A 316 -16.84 -8.18 -12.37
N LEU A 317 -16.82 -8.88 -13.50
CA LEU A 317 -16.88 -10.34 -13.56
C LEU A 317 -15.47 -10.91 -13.52
N LEU A 318 -15.22 -11.81 -12.57
CA LEU A 318 -13.94 -12.48 -12.39
C LEU A 318 -14.06 -13.96 -12.80
N PHE A 319 -13.00 -14.46 -13.42
CA PHE A 319 -12.94 -15.85 -13.87
C PHE A 319 -11.80 -16.59 -13.15
N SER A 320 -12.14 -17.73 -12.55
CA SER A 320 -11.19 -18.80 -12.22
C SER A 320 -11.32 -19.94 -13.25
N GLU A 321 -10.57 -21.03 -13.07
CA GLU A 321 -10.71 -22.21 -13.95
C GLU A 321 -12.07 -22.90 -13.84
N GLN A 322 -12.78 -22.80 -12.71
CA GLN A 322 -13.98 -23.56 -12.42
C GLN A 322 -15.19 -22.71 -12.00
N SER A 323 -14.99 -21.44 -11.73
CA SER A 323 -16.04 -20.58 -11.18
C SER A 323 -15.93 -19.16 -11.72
N GLN A 324 -17.07 -18.50 -11.80
CA GLN A 324 -17.18 -17.09 -12.10
C GLN A 324 -17.69 -16.36 -10.86
N PHE A 325 -17.09 -15.20 -10.58
CA PHE A 325 -17.44 -14.38 -9.43
C PHE A 325 -17.83 -12.99 -9.91
N MET A 326 -18.70 -12.35 -9.16
CA MET A 326 -19.06 -10.95 -9.38
C MET A 326 -18.54 -10.11 -8.22
N VAL A 327 -17.83 -9.05 -8.55
CA VAL A 327 -17.47 -8.00 -7.61
C VAL A 327 -18.64 -7.04 -7.52
N THR A 328 -19.23 -6.94 -6.35
CA THR A 328 -20.33 -6.03 -6.06
C THR A 328 -19.94 -5.07 -4.95
N GLY A 329 -20.61 -3.93 -4.88
CA GLY A 329 -20.38 -2.91 -3.85
C GLY A 329 -21.42 -1.80 -4.00
N GLY A 330 -21.35 -0.78 -3.13
CA GLY A 330 -22.22 0.39 -3.20
C GLY A 330 -21.99 1.25 -4.46
N ALA A 331 -22.68 2.39 -4.56
CA ALA A 331 -22.49 3.37 -5.63
C ALA A 331 -21.00 3.81 -5.73
N THR A 332 -20.36 4.00 -4.57
CA THR A 332 -18.90 4.13 -4.46
C THR A 332 -18.34 2.78 -3.98
N LEU A 333 -17.39 2.21 -4.72
CA LEU A 333 -16.71 0.99 -4.32
C LEU A 333 -15.60 1.30 -3.33
N THR A 334 -15.70 0.76 -2.12
CA THR A 334 -14.76 0.98 -1.01
C THR A 334 -14.26 -0.35 -0.44
N ALA A 335 -13.17 -0.34 0.30
CA ALA A 335 -12.65 -1.52 0.99
C ALA A 335 -13.66 -2.13 1.99
N SER A 336 -14.58 -1.32 2.54
CA SER A 336 -15.58 -1.76 3.51
C SER A 336 -16.86 -2.32 2.91
N ASN A 337 -17.20 -1.98 1.65
CA ASN A 337 -18.46 -2.40 1.03
C ASN A 337 -18.32 -3.37 -0.15
N ILE A 338 -17.08 -3.67 -0.56
CA ILE A 338 -16.83 -4.63 -1.62
C ILE A 338 -17.18 -6.05 -1.17
N SER A 339 -17.78 -6.81 -2.07
CA SER A 339 -17.95 -8.25 -1.89
C SER A 339 -17.70 -9.00 -3.21
N ILE A 340 -17.13 -10.21 -3.09
CA ILE A 340 -16.86 -11.12 -4.20
C ILE A 340 -17.73 -12.35 -4.03
N ASN A 341 -18.75 -12.46 -4.86
CA ASN A 341 -19.74 -13.53 -4.76
C ASN A 341 -19.67 -14.46 -5.96
N VAL A 342 -19.74 -15.77 -5.73
CA VAL A 342 -19.90 -16.77 -6.81
C VAL A 342 -21.20 -16.51 -7.54
N THR A 343 -21.14 -16.47 -8.87
CA THR A 343 -22.33 -16.33 -9.72
C THR A 343 -22.67 -17.60 -10.46
N THR A 344 -21.65 -18.25 -11.01
CA THR A 344 -21.79 -19.49 -11.78
C THR A 344 -20.56 -20.37 -11.57
N GLU A 345 -20.72 -21.69 -11.74
CA GLU A 345 -19.63 -22.65 -11.63
C GLU A 345 -19.47 -23.39 -12.97
N PHE A 346 -18.84 -22.74 -13.94
CA PHE A 346 -18.52 -23.33 -15.24
C PHE A 346 -17.02 -23.35 -15.46
N GLU A 347 -16.56 -24.40 -16.11
CA GLU A 347 -15.17 -24.52 -16.54
C GLU A 347 -14.82 -23.42 -17.56
N ALA A 348 -13.69 -22.72 -17.36
CA ALA A 348 -13.15 -21.71 -18.25
C ALA A 348 -11.67 -21.98 -18.55
N ASP A 349 -11.23 -21.72 -19.77
CA ASP A 349 -9.81 -21.87 -20.14
C ASP A 349 -9.02 -20.68 -19.57
N LYS A 350 -8.15 -20.93 -18.62
CA LYS A 350 -7.32 -19.89 -17.95
C LYS A 350 -6.37 -19.12 -18.89
N ARG A 351 -6.13 -19.63 -20.09
CA ARG A 351 -5.21 -19.00 -21.06
C ARG A 351 -5.89 -17.93 -21.89
N VAL A 352 -7.22 -17.98 -21.98
CA VAL A 352 -8.00 -17.14 -22.89
C VAL A 352 -8.79 -16.11 -22.10
N LYS A 353 -8.41 -14.85 -22.21
CA LYS A 353 -9.16 -13.77 -21.57
C LYS A 353 -10.58 -13.72 -22.17
N PRO A 354 -11.63 -13.78 -21.36
CA PRO A 354 -13.00 -13.59 -21.81
C PRO A 354 -13.20 -12.21 -22.42
N VAL A 355 -14.16 -12.09 -23.32
CA VAL A 355 -14.46 -10.83 -24.01
C VAL A 355 -15.92 -10.43 -23.84
N GLY A 356 -16.16 -9.15 -23.52
CA GLY A 356 -17.49 -8.57 -23.49
C GLY A 356 -17.94 -8.18 -24.91
N SER A 357 -19.23 -8.36 -25.21
CA SER A 357 -19.86 -7.87 -26.40
C SER A 357 -21.31 -7.51 -26.07
N GLY A 358 -21.63 -6.23 -26.14
CA GLY A 358 -22.92 -5.73 -25.64
C GLY A 358 -23.10 -6.05 -24.14
N SER A 359 -24.23 -6.66 -23.80
CA SER A 359 -24.56 -7.08 -22.43
C SER A 359 -24.14 -8.52 -22.10
N ASN A 360 -23.30 -9.15 -22.93
CA ASN A 360 -22.90 -10.54 -22.76
C ASN A 360 -21.37 -10.67 -22.66
N VAL A 361 -20.89 -11.74 -22.02
CA VAL A 361 -19.47 -12.08 -21.95
C VAL A 361 -19.25 -13.47 -22.53
N PHE A 362 -18.28 -13.59 -23.44
CA PHE A 362 -17.94 -14.85 -24.08
C PHE A 362 -16.63 -15.39 -23.53
N PHE A 363 -16.60 -16.68 -23.20
CA PHE A 363 -15.40 -17.37 -22.72
C PHE A 363 -15.30 -18.79 -23.27
N THR A 364 -14.07 -19.28 -23.37
CA THR A 364 -13.78 -20.63 -23.86
C THR A 364 -13.67 -21.63 -22.72
N PHE A 365 -13.94 -22.89 -23.05
CA PHE A 365 -13.69 -24.03 -22.18
C PHE A 365 -13.18 -25.22 -23.01
N ASN A 366 -12.52 -26.16 -22.35
CA ASN A 366 -11.88 -27.28 -23.03
C ASN A 366 -12.85 -28.47 -23.21
N LYS A 367 -12.85 -29.08 -24.39
CA LYS A 367 -13.59 -30.31 -24.74
C LYS A 367 -12.62 -31.34 -25.36
N GLY A 368 -11.63 -31.78 -24.60
CA GLY A 368 -10.61 -32.72 -25.11
C GLY A 368 -9.78 -32.10 -26.26
N ASN A 369 -9.92 -32.63 -27.48
CA ASN A 369 -9.20 -32.14 -28.67
C ASN A 369 -9.88 -30.91 -29.32
N PHE A 370 -10.93 -30.38 -28.70
CA PHE A 370 -11.68 -29.22 -29.17
C PHE A 370 -11.93 -28.24 -28.03
N SER A 371 -12.35 -27.06 -28.38
CA SER A 371 -12.80 -26.04 -27.44
C SER A 371 -14.27 -25.72 -27.68
N GLY A 372 -14.97 -25.37 -26.60
CA GLY A 372 -16.30 -24.78 -26.67
C GLY A 372 -16.26 -23.29 -26.31
N VAL A 373 -17.33 -22.59 -26.63
CA VAL A 373 -17.56 -21.20 -26.27
C VAL A 373 -18.84 -21.08 -25.47
N ARG A 374 -18.80 -20.44 -24.33
CA ARG A 374 -19.97 -20.10 -23.53
C ARG A 374 -20.29 -18.62 -23.66
N GLU A 375 -21.57 -18.31 -23.66
CA GLU A 375 -22.12 -16.96 -23.55
C GLU A 375 -22.67 -16.77 -22.14
N PHE A 376 -22.05 -15.89 -21.36
CA PHE A 376 -22.53 -15.48 -20.04
C PHE A 376 -23.46 -14.28 -20.19
N PHE A 377 -24.64 -14.33 -19.60
CA PHE A 377 -25.69 -13.30 -19.69
C PHE A 377 -26.60 -13.32 -18.46
N VAL A 378 -27.38 -12.25 -18.29
CA VAL A 378 -28.47 -12.19 -17.32
C VAL A 378 -29.78 -12.54 -18.05
N ALA A 379 -30.47 -13.59 -17.58
CA ALA A 379 -31.76 -13.99 -18.17
C ALA A 379 -32.84 -12.97 -17.77
N SER A 380 -33.45 -12.36 -18.76
CA SER A 380 -34.41 -11.25 -18.58
C SER A 380 -35.71 -11.65 -17.88
N ASP A 381 -36.02 -12.94 -17.83
CA ASP A 381 -37.24 -13.48 -17.22
C ASP A 381 -37.09 -13.80 -15.72
N THR A 382 -35.88 -14.08 -15.28
CA THR A 382 -35.59 -14.55 -13.91
C THR A 382 -34.50 -13.76 -13.22
N ASP A 383 -33.90 -12.80 -13.90
CA ASP A 383 -32.74 -12.02 -13.42
C ASP A 383 -31.56 -12.90 -12.93
N THR A 384 -31.51 -14.16 -13.43
CA THR A 384 -30.47 -15.12 -13.07
C THR A 384 -29.34 -15.08 -14.07
N LYS A 385 -28.10 -15.19 -13.55
CA LYS A 385 -26.89 -15.27 -14.34
C LYS A 385 -26.73 -16.70 -14.90
N LYS A 386 -26.55 -16.82 -16.21
CA LYS A 386 -26.42 -18.09 -16.95
C LYS A 386 -25.19 -18.06 -17.85
N ALA A 387 -24.71 -19.25 -18.24
CA ALA A 387 -23.63 -19.39 -19.22
C ALA A 387 -23.93 -20.57 -20.17
N ASP A 388 -24.55 -20.27 -21.29
CA ASP A 388 -24.99 -21.27 -22.27
C ASP A 388 -23.85 -21.64 -23.24
N ASP A 389 -23.74 -22.92 -23.61
CA ASP A 389 -22.78 -23.40 -24.60
C ASP A 389 -23.30 -23.12 -26.02
N ILE A 390 -22.84 -22.03 -26.64
CA ILE A 390 -23.23 -21.66 -28.00
C ILE A 390 -22.63 -22.57 -29.07
N THR A 391 -21.67 -23.40 -28.72
CA THR A 391 -21.04 -24.38 -29.62
C THR A 391 -21.61 -25.80 -29.46
N ALA A 392 -22.70 -25.97 -28.67
CA ALA A 392 -23.26 -27.28 -28.37
C ALA A 392 -23.65 -28.06 -29.65
N ASN A 393 -24.18 -27.37 -30.67
CA ASN A 393 -24.59 -27.97 -31.94
C ASN A 393 -23.44 -28.26 -32.91
N VAL A 394 -22.24 -27.71 -32.63
CA VAL A 394 -21.04 -27.87 -33.46
C VAL A 394 -19.80 -28.21 -32.62
N PRO A 395 -19.85 -29.30 -31.83
CA PRO A 395 -18.86 -29.52 -30.75
C PRO A 395 -17.42 -29.79 -31.22
N LYS A 396 -17.22 -30.03 -32.51
CA LYS A 396 -15.93 -30.28 -33.16
C LYS A 396 -15.51 -29.14 -34.10
N PHE A 397 -16.13 -27.96 -34.00
CA PHE A 397 -15.85 -26.85 -34.91
C PHE A 397 -14.61 -26.05 -34.49
N VAL A 398 -14.47 -25.77 -33.21
CA VAL A 398 -13.36 -24.97 -32.68
C VAL A 398 -12.23 -25.93 -32.24
N PRO A 399 -11.05 -25.91 -32.88
CA PRO A 399 -9.92 -26.72 -32.46
C PRO A 399 -9.47 -26.37 -31.00
N ALA A 400 -8.86 -27.33 -30.33
CA ALA A 400 -8.23 -27.11 -29.02
C ALA A 400 -7.14 -26.03 -29.08
N ASN A 401 -6.74 -25.54 -27.91
CA ASN A 401 -5.68 -24.53 -27.77
C ASN A 401 -6.03 -23.16 -28.38
N VAL A 402 -7.27 -22.72 -28.22
CA VAL A 402 -7.62 -21.31 -28.41
C VAL A 402 -6.71 -20.46 -27.52
N PHE A 403 -6.22 -19.34 -28.01
CA PHE A 403 -5.34 -18.46 -27.25
C PHE A 403 -5.88 -17.03 -27.14
N LYS A 404 -6.87 -16.68 -27.95
CA LYS A 404 -7.46 -15.34 -27.91
C LYS A 404 -8.88 -15.38 -28.47
N LEU A 405 -9.78 -14.65 -27.82
CA LEU A 405 -11.09 -14.26 -28.35
C LEU A 405 -11.06 -12.78 -28.75
N ALA A 406 -11.88 -12.43 -29.73
CA ALA A 406 -12.15 -11.06 -30.09
C ALA A 406 -13.58 -10.95 -30.60
N THR A 407 -14.23 -9.82 -30.39
CA THR A 407 -15.54 -9.47 -30.94
C THR A 407 -15.36 -8.40 -32.00
N SER A 408 -16.16 -8.47 -33.07
CA SER A 408 -16.29 -7.35 -34.00
C SER A 408 -17.53 -6.57 -33.62
N THR A 409 -17.40 -5.29 -33.43
CA THR A 409 -18.52 -4.33 -33.26
C THR A 409 -18.99 -3.87 -34.61
#